data_14766d44d1a3123d626c4a1692dc0a2b
#
_entry.id   14766d44d1a3123d626c4a1692dc0a2b
#
_cell.length_a   1.000
_cell.length_b   1.000
_cell.length_c   1.000
_cell.angle_alpha   90.00
_cell.angle_beta   90.00
_cell.angle_gamma   90.00
#
_symmetry.space_group_name_H-M   'P 1'
#
loop_
_entity.id
_entity.type
_entity.pdbx_description
1 polymer ?
#
loop_
_entity_poly.entity_id
_entity_poly.type
_entity_poly.pdbx_seq_one_letter_code
_entity_poly.pdbx_strand_id
1 'polypeptide(L)'
;AQGIYVFLRTSPYLEEENKYSNGMSSYFDIPTSNTANIIKEAKRLTNKLFISGYEYQKIGVMLLNIADAKNEQFSFYKLEDYNKSDTVMDSLDSINGKFGTGSLFLGAQGIHKNWKMRADRKSASYTTKVDNLPRVN
;
A
#
# COMPACT_ATOMS: atom_id res chain seq x y z
N ALA A 1 4.65 -2.15 11.09
CA ALA A 1 3.29 -1.80 11.54
C ALA A 1 2.71 -2.92 12.39
N GLN A 2 1.89 -2.56 13.38
CA GLN A 2 1.19 -3.53 14.25
C GLN A 2 -0.20 -3.89 13.72
N GLY A 3 -0.75 -3.10 12.81
CA GLY A 3 -2.06 -3.36 12.25
C GLY A 3 -2.29 -2.67 10.91
N ILE A 4 -3.44 -2.97 10.34
CA ILE A 4 -3.89 -2.46 9.07
C ILE A 4 -5.37 -2.12 9.15
N TYR A 5 -5.75 -1.01 8.55
CA TYR A 5 -7.13 -0.60 8.33
C TYR A 5 -7.37 -0.49 6.83
N VAL A 6 -8.44 -1.09 6.36
CA VAL A 6 -8.87 -1.05 4.96
C VAL A 6 -10.27 -0.48 4.90
N PHE A 7 -10.53 0.41 3.94
CA PHE A 7 -11.86 0.92 3.70
C PHE A 7 -12.21 0.92 2.22
N LEU A 8 -13.49 0.79 1.96
CA LEU A 8 -14.11 0.91 0.63
C LEU A 8 -15.22 1.94 0.69
N ARG A 9 -15.31 2.77 -0.34
CA ARG A 9 -16.45 3.69 -0.48
C ARG A 9 -16.82 3.93 -1.94
N THR A 10 -18.10 4.15 -2.16
CA THR A 10 -18.66 4.67 -3.41
C THR A 10 -18.48 6.19 -3.49
N SER A 11 -18.96 6.81 -4.56
CA SER A 11 -19.00 8.27 -4.69
C SER A 11 -19.92 8.89 -3.61
N PRO A 12 -19.52 9.98 -2.95
CA PRO A 12 -20.36 10.68 -2.00
C PRO A 12 -21.56 11.41 -2.67
N TYR A 13 -21.53 11.54 -4.00
CA TYR A 13 -22.56 12.24 -4.79
C TYR A 13 -23.66 11.33 -5.34
N LEU A 14 -23.59 10.02 -5.05
CA LEU A 14 -24.66 9.08 -5.40
C LEU A 14 -25.89 9.29 -4.53
N GLU A 15 -27.03 8.75 -4.97
CA GLU A 15 -28.23 8.64 -4.13
C GLU A 15 -27.97 7.75 -2.93
N GLU A 16 -28.67 7.98 -1.82
CA GLU A 16 -28.43 7.28 -0.54
C GLU A 16 -28.49 5.75 -0.67
N GLU A 17 -29.38 5.24 -1.51
CA GLU A 17 -29.56 3.80 -1.74
C GLU A 17 -28.32 3.14 -2.38
N ASN A 18 -27.54 3.91 -3.12
CA ASN A 18 -26.34 3.46 -3.83
C ASN A 18 -25.04 3.80 -3.10
N LYS A 19 -25.14 4.45 -1.95
CA LYS A 19 -23.98 4.78 -1.12
C LYS A 19 -23.53 3.60 -0.30
N TYR A 20 -22.25 3.38 -0.33
CA TYR A 20 -21.57 2.42 0.54
C TYR A 20 -20.29 3.05 1.07
N SER A 21 -20.11 3.00 2.36
CA SER A 21 -18.86 3.40 3.01
C SER A 21 -18.65 2.52 4.23
N ASN A 22 -17.62 1.68 4.19
CA ASN A 22 -17.31 0.79 5.30
C ASN A 22 -15.81 0.56 5.38
N GLY A 23 -15.33 0.22 6.58
CA GLY A 23 -13.93 -0.06 6.84
C GLY A 23 -13.76 -1.06 7.96
N MET A 24 -12.63 -1.76 7.92
CA MET A 24 -12.30 -2.79 8.91
C MET A 24 -10.81 -2.73 9.23
N SER A 25 -10.48 -2.90 10.50
CA SER A 25 -9.10 -3.03 10.97
C SER A 25 -8.78 -4.48 11.33
N SER A 26 -7.51 -4.80 11.27
CA SER A 26 -6.95 -6.04 11.79
C SER A 26 -5.57 -5.77 12.36
N TYR A 27 -5.20 -6.51 13.37
CA TYR A 27 -3.88 -6.43 13.98
C TYR A 27 -3.09 -7.67 13.65
N PHE A 28 -1.79 -7.49 13.45
CA PHE A 28 -0.86 -8.59 13.27
C PHE A 28 -0.44 -9.14 14.63
N ASP A 29 -0.34 -10.45 14.75
CA ASP A 29 0.15 -11.09 15.98
C ASP A 29 1.58 -10.64 16.35
N ILE A 30 2.36 -10.36 15.31
CA ILE A 30 3.71 -9.80 15.42
C ILE A 30 3.78 -8.59 14.48
N PRO A 31 4.30 -7.43 14.95
CA PRO A 31 4.52 -6.27 14.08
C PRO A 31 5.30 -6.68 12.84
N THR A 32 4.94 -6.14 11.68
CA THR A 32 5.57 -6.54 10.42
C THR A 32 5.87 -5.35 9.51
N SER A 33 7.00 -5.41 8.82
CA SER A 33 7.39 -4.59 7.68
C SER A 33 7.23 -5.33 6.36
N ASN A 34 6.94 -6.65 6.41
CA ASN A 34 6.82 -7.50 5.24
C ASN A 34 5.61 -7.15 4.37
N THR A 35 5.90 -6.64 3.18
CA THR A 35 4.88 -6.23 2.20
C THR A 35 3.95 -7.38 1.79
N ALA A 36 4.43 -8.62 1.72
CA ALA A 36 3.60 -9.77 1.35
C ALA A 36 2.53 -10.05 2.42
N ASN A 37 2.90 -9.98 3.71
CA ASN A 37 1.96 -10.14 4.82
C ASN A 37 0.93 -9.03 4.84
N ILE A 38 1.35 -7.78 4.62
CA ILE A 38 0.47 -6.61 4.52
C ILE A 38 -0.53 -6.79 3.38
N ILE A 39 -0.07 -7.18 2.19
CA ILE A 39 -0.94 -7.42 1.02
C ILE A 39 -1.92 -8.57 1.28
N LYS A 40 -1.47 -9.67 1.88
CA LYS A 40 -2.33 -10.82 2.22
C LYS A 40 -3.48 -10.38 3.13
N GLU A 41 -3.17 -9.61 4.15
CA GLU A 41 -4.16 -9.14 5.11
C GLU A 41 -5.09 -8.07 4.49
N ALA A 42 -4.54 -7.15 3.69
CA ALA A 42 -5.33 -6.17 2.94
C ALA A 42 -6.36 -6.86 2.02
N LYS A 43 -5.94 -7.88 1.28
CA LYS A 43 -6.85 -8.68 0.44
C LYS A 43 -7.94 -9.37 1.25
N ARG A 44 -7.58 -9.95 2.41
CA ARG A 44 -8.54 -10.62 3.29
C ARG A 44 -9.61 -9.65 3.79
N LEU A 45 -9.21 -8.46 4.23
CA LEU A 45 -10.14 -7.42 4.68
C LEU A 45 -10.98 -6.87 3.53
N THR A 46 -10.37 -6.63 2.36
CA THR A 46 -11.08 -6.17 1.16
C THR A 46 -12.17 -7.15 0.75
N ASN A 47 -11.87 -8.45 0.75
CA ASN A 47 -12.86 -9.49 0.41
C ASN A 47 -14.05 -9.54 1.40
N LYS A 48 -13.82 -9.20 2.68
CA LYS A 48 -14.90 -9.11 3.67
C LYS A 48 -15.76 -7.85 3.52
N LEU A 49 -15.14 -6.75 3.06
CA LEU A 49 -15.82 -5.47 2.87
C LEU A 49 -16.55 -5.39 1.53
N PHE A 50 -16.09 -6.14 0.54
CA PHE A 50 -16.60 -6.07 -0.81
C PHE A 50 -18.01 -6.69 -0.90
N ILE A 51 -18.95 -5.91 -1.40
CA ILE A 51 -20.30 -6.33 -1.74
C ILE A 51 -20.51 -6.10 -3.23
N SER A 52 -20.92 -7.14 -3.95
CA SER A 52 -21.21 -7.01 -5.39
C SER A 52 -22.40 -6.08 -5.63
N GLY A 53 -22.36 -5.31 -6.72
CA GLY A 53 -23.43 -4.40 -7.12
C GLY A 53 -23.16 -2.94 -6.79
N TYR A 54 -22.17 -2.61 -5.95
CA TYR A 54 -21.77 -1.23 -5.70
C TYR A 54 -20.65 -0.77 -6.65
N GLU A 55 -20.74 0.46 -7.12
CA GLU A 55 -19.68 1.11 -7.90
C GLU A 55 -18.68 1.80 -6.96
N TYR A 56 -17.64 1.09 -6.59
CA TYR A 56 -16.61 1.62 -5.70
C TYR A 56 -15.75 2.68 -6.38
N GLN A 57 -15.67 3.86 -5.78
CA GLN A 57 -14.82 4.94 -6.26
C GLN A 57 -13.46 4.96 -5.57
N LYS A 58 -13.40 4.58 -4.29
CA LYS A 58 -12.17 4.66 -3.50
C LYS A 58 -11.99 3.45 -2.60
N ILE A 59 -10.79 2.90 -2.66
CA ILE A 59 -10.23 1.99 -1.66
C ILE A 59 -9.05 2.66 -0.98
N GLY A 60 -8.90 2.47 0.31
CA GLY A 60 -7.74 2.95 1.05
C GLY A 60 -7.22 1.91 2.01
N VAL A 61 -5.92 1.95 2.20
CA VAL A 61 -5.19 1.14 3.18
C VAL A 61 -4.40 2.08 4.08
N MET A 62 -4.49 1.87 5.38
CA MET A 62 -3.76 2.62 6.40
C MET A 62 -3.04 1.63 7.31
N LEU A 63 -1.76 1.84 7.52
CA LEU A 63 -0.99 1.08 8.50
C LEU A 63 -1.15 1.73 9.88
N LEU A 64 -1.37 0.90 10.88
CA LEU A 64 -1.62 1.33 12.26
C LEU A 64 -0.41 1.03 13.14
N ASN A 65 -0.17 1.91 14.11
CA ASN A 65 0.89 1.75 15.12
C ASN A 65 2.24 1.45 14.48
N ILE A 66 2.71 2.37 13.65
CA ILE A 66 4.03 2.29 13.04
C ILE A 66 5.07 2.56 14.14
N ALA A 67 5.98 1.62 14.33
CA ALA A 67 7.09 1.72 15.25
C ALA A 67 8.41 1.44 14.51
N ASP A 68 9.51 1.89 15.09
CA ASP A 68 10.85 1.57 14.56
C ASP A 68 11.12 0.05 14.72
N ALA A 69 11.62 -0.56 13.64
CA ALA A 69 11.97 -1.98 13.62
C ALA A 69 13.02 -2.37 14.70
N LYS A 70 13.84 -1.41 15.13
CA LYS A 70 14.83 -1.62 16.19
C LYS A 70 14.23 -1.87 17.57
N ASN A 71 12.97 -1.47 17.78
CA ASN A 71 12.26 -1.61 19.04
C ASN A 71 11.30 -2.81 19.05
N GLU A 72 11.46 -3.74 18.13
CA GLU A 72 10.61 -4.94 18.08
C GLU A 72 10.89 -5.83 19.29
N GLN A 73 9.82 -6.10 20.03
CA GLN A 73 9.83 -7.10 21.09
C GLN A 73 9.73 -8.48 20.43
N PHE A 74 10.87 -9.19 20.41
CA PHE A 74 10.95 -10.52 19.81
C PHE A 74 9.96 -11.48 20.49
N SER A 75 9.06 -12.04 19.69
CA SER A 75 8.26 -13.18 20.12
C SER A 75 9.10 -14.45 19.99
N PHE A 76 9.24 -15.19 21.07
CA PHE A 76 10.03 -16.44 21.13
C PHE A 76 9.59 -17.53 20.12
N TYR A 77 8.45 -17.36 19.46
CA TYR A 77 7.80 -18.40 18.65
C TYR A 77 8.17 -18.43 17.16
N LYS A 78 8.91 -17.43 16.59
CA LYS A 78 9.17 -17.39 15.13
C LYS A 78 10.47 -16.69 14.73
N LEU A 79 11.61 -17.21 15.15
CA LEU A 79 12.91 -16.60 14.79
C LEU A 79 13.41 -16.93 13.37
N GLU A 80 13.07 -18.09 12.81
CA GLU A 80 13.68 -18.55 11.56
C GLU A 80 13.08 -17.97 10.27
N ASP A 81 11.78 -17.75 10.22
CA ASP A 81 11.10 -17.21 9.01
C ASP A 81 11.25 -15.70 8.85
N TYR A 82 11.51 -14.98 9.94
CA TYR A 82 11.64 -13.52 9.93
C TYR A 82 12.89 -13.06 9.18
N ASN A 83 14.04 -13.65 9.46
CA ASN A 83 15.32 -13.24 8.87
C ASN A 83 15.37 -13.39 7.34
N LYS A 84 14.75 -14.43 6.80
CA LYS A 84 14.66 -14.63 5.33
C LYS A 84 13.74 -13.61 4.67
N SER A 85 12.67 -13.26 5.34
CA SER A 85 11.69 -12.29 4.88
C SER A 85 12.27 -10.89 4.77
N ASP A 86 12.99 -10.44 5.79
CA ASP A 86 13.59 -9.11 5.83
C ASP A 86 14.67 -8.97 4.76
N THR A 87 15.52 -9.98 4.55
CA THR A 87 16.53 -9.98 3.49
C THR A 87 15.90 -9.80 2.09
N VAL A 88 14.76 -10.42 1.85
CA VAL A 88 14.02 -10.27 0.57
C VAL A 88 13.48 -8.84 0.43
N MET A 89 12.95 -8.25 1.50
CA MET A 89 12.44 -6.86 1.45
C MET A 89 13.58 -5.86 1.27
N ASP A 90 14.71 -6.02 1.95
CA ASP A 90 15.90 -5.19 1.79
C ASP A 90 16.44 -5.26 0.36
N SER A 91 16.45 -6.45 -0.23
CA SER A 91 16.86 -6.63 -1.63
C SER A 91 15.92 -5.93 -2.60
N LEU A 92 14.60 -6.00 -2.36
CA LEU A 92 13.59 -5.32 -3.15
C LEU A 92 13.75 -3.80 -3.06
N ASP A 93 13.95 -3.28 -1.86
CA ASP A 93 14.13 -1.86 -1.61
C ASP A 93 15.44 -1.34 -2.23
N SER A 94 16.53 -2.11 -2.13
CA SER A 94 17.82 -1.79 -2.75
C SER A 94 17.71 -1.70 -4.28
N ILE A 95 17.03 -2.65 -4.93
CA ILE A 95 16.80 -2.63 -6.37
C ILE A 95 15.95 -1.43 -6.77
N ASN A 96 14.87 -1.17 -6.07
CA ASN A 96 13.99 -0.04 -6.36
C ASN A 96 14.67 1.31 -6.08
N GLY A 97 15.56 1.39 -5.09
CA GLY A 97 16.39 2.55 -4.83
C GLY A 97 17.39 2.83 -5.94
N LYS A 98 18.00 1.77 -6.53
CA LYS A 98 19.01 1.90 -7.59
C LYS A 98 18.41 2.14 -8.97
N PHE A 99 17.33 1.46 -9.33
CA PHE A 99 16.76 1.45 -10.68
C PHE A 99 15.46 2.24 -10.80
N GLY A 100 14.97 2.81 -9.70
CA GLY A 100 13.73 3.57 -9.67
C GLY A 100 12.55 2.78 -9.08
N THR A 101 11.61 3.51 -8.51
CA THR A 101 10.43 2.95 -7.85
C THR A 101 9.59 2.11 -8.80
N GLY A 102 9.34 0.85 -8.43
CA GLY A 102 8.51 -0.08 -9.20
C GLY A 102 9.28 -0.90 -10.24
N SER A 103 10.63 -0.84 -10.25
CA SER A 103 11.47 -1.73 -11.07
C SER A 103 11.31 -3.19 -10.66
N LEU A 104 11.18 -3.43 -9.36
CA LEU A 104 10.85 -4.73 -8.81
C LEU A 104 9.61 -4.59 -7.89
N PHE A 105 8.66 -5.49 -8.02
CA PHE A 105 7.45 -5.50 -7.22
C PHE A 105 6.93 -6.92 -6.99
N LEU A 106 6.12 -7.10 -5.96
CA LEU A 106 5.49 -8.38 -5.67
C LEU A 106 4.36 -8.65 -6.68
N GLY A 107 4.32 -9.84 -7.27
CA GLY A 107 3.28 -10.24 -8.23
C GLY A 107 1.85 -10.07 -7.69
N ALA A 108 1.67 -10.15 -6.38
CA ALA A 108 0.40 -9.91 -5.71
C ALA A 108 -0.13 -8.47 -5.84
N GLN A 109 0.71 -7.50 -6.23
CA GLN A 109 0.30 -6.11 -6.51
C GLN A 109 -0.39 -5.94 -7.86
N GLY A 110 -0.31 -6.95 -8.74
CA GLY A 110 -0.83 -6.89 -10.10
C GLY A 110 0.10 -6.19 -11.09
N ILE A 111 0.12 -6.68 -12.32
CA ILE A 111 0.97 -6.16 -13.39
C ILE A 111 0.27 -4.99 -14.11
N HIS A 112 -1.00 -5.15 -14.41
CA HIS A 112 -1.80 -4.13 -15.08
C HIS A 112 -2.54 -3.25 -14.07
N LYS A 113 -2.20 -1.96 -14.06
CA LYS A 113 -2.79 -0.96 -13.15
C LYS A 113 -3.83 -0.10 -13.86
N ASN A 114 -4.89 -0.71 -14.39
CA ASN A 114 -5.96 0.00 -15.12
C ASN A 114 -6.69 1.06 -14.27
N TRP A 115 -6.60 0.91 -12.95
CA TRP A 115 -7.14 1.85 -11.96
C TRP A 115 -6.27 3.10 -11.76
N LYS A 116 -5.04 3.11 -12.28
CA LYS A 116 -4.13 4.25 -12.12
C LYS A 116 -4.70 5.47 -12.81
N MET A 117 -4.76 6.57 -12.09
CA MET A 117 -5.19 7.85 -12.63
C MET A 117 -4.35 8.22 -13.85
N ARG A 118 -4.99 8.56 -14.95
CA ARG A 118 -4.30 9.08 -16.14
C ARG A 118 -3.65 10.41 -15.81
N ALA A 119 -2.38 10.55 -16.14
CA ALA A 119 -1.59 11.73 -15.84
C ALA A 119 -0.67 12.07 -17.02
N ASP A 120 -1.22 11.93 -18.23
CA ASP A 120 -0.48 12.06 -19.51
C ASP A 120 -0.11 13.52 -19.82
N ARG A 121 -0.80 14.49 -19.19
CA ARG A 121 -0.59 15.93 -19.38
C ARG A 121 -0.24 16.60 -18.06
N LYS A 122 0.78 16.12 -17.38
CA LYS A 122 1.32 16.79 -16.19
C LYS A 122 2.25 17.92 -16.61
N SER A 123 2.11 19.09 -15.97
CA SER A 123 3.18 20.09 -15.95
C SER A 123 4.44 19.50 -15.33
N ALA A 124 5.59 20.00 -15.73
CA ALA A 124 6.85 19.63 -15.11
C ALA A 124 6.86 20.00 -13.62
N SER A 125 7.60 19.25 -12.82
CA SER A 125 7.61 19.38 -11.35
C SER A 125 8.50 20.56 -10.91
N TYR A 126 8.18 21.76 -11.33
CA TYR A 126 8.99 22.96 -11.11
C TYR A 126 9.27 23.29 -9.63
N THR A 127 8.39 22.89 -8.73
CA THR A 127 8.51 23.13 -7.29
C THR A 127 9.30 22.05 -6.53
N THR A 128 9.53 20.90 -7.16
CA THR A 128 10.12 19.73 -6.49
C THR A 128 11.38 19.20 -7.16
N LYS A 129 11.61 19.56 -8.43
CA LYS A 129 12.78 19.12 -9.18
C LYS A 129 13.45 20.32 -9.85
N VAL A 130 14.63 20.69 -9.35
CA VAL A 130 15.42 21.82 -9.86
C VAL A 130 15.78 21.66 -11.35
N ASP A 131 16.03 20.42 -11.79
CA ASP A 131 16.37 20.13 -13.20
C ASP A 131 15.23 20.40 -14.18
N ASN A 132 14.00 20.50 -13.68
CA ASN A 132 12.81 20.78 -14.49
C ASN A 132 12.52 22.29 -14.60
N LEU A 133 13.30 23.16 -13.96
CA LEU A 133 13.13 24.62 -14.06
C LEU A 133 13.38 25.10 -15.49
N PRO A 134 12.55 26.01 -16.02
CA PRO A 134 12.80 26.64 -17.31
C PRO A 134 14.14 27.42 -17.24
N ARG A 135 15.05 27.13 -18.16
CA ARG A 135 16.27 27.92 -18.29
C ARG A 135 15.95 29.15 -19.10
N VAL A 136 16.27 30.32 -18.55
CA VAL A 136 16.19 31.58 -19.26
C VAL A 136 17.52 31.74 -20.02
N ASN A 137 17.44 31.89 -21.34
CA ASN A 137 18.59 32.23 -22.19
C ASN A 137 18.79 33.73 -22.23
#